data_0f652a5242de6cd16237b07acecc3e7f
#
_entry.id   0f652a5242de6cd16237b07acecc3e7f
#
_cell.length_a   1.000
_cell.length_b   1.000
_cell.length_c   1.000
_cell.angle_alpha   90.00
_cell.angle_beta   90.00
_cell.angle_gamma   90.00
#
_symmetry.space_group_name_H-M   'P 1'
#
loop_
_entity.id
_entity.type
_entity.pdbx_description
1 polymer ?
#
loop_
_entity_poly.entity_id
_entity_poly.type
_entity_poly.pdbx_seq_one_letter_code
_entity_poly.pdbx_strand_id
1 'polypeptide(L)'
;MPKLFLLLLLLSIASLTYEQTLKATKYCQVNNEKIQKKAKELKKSTPLETAKHIFSFVQVKIKYDRYANTKRGAVKTLEDKKGNCADQAHLLVALFRAAGIPARYVHGTNHYWTQCQVNGKLYDCDPTNRKHSFGKRHPDGKKVLSHMNELSY
;
A
#
# COMPACT_ATOMS: atom_id res chain seq x y z
N MET A 1 8.87 -32.58 -21.99
CA MET A 1 8.71 -32.64 -20.52
C MET A 1 9.40 -31.50 -19.76
N PRO A 2 10.65 -31.07 -20.05
CA PRO A 2 11.28 -30.01 -19.24
C PRO A 2 10.61 -28.64 -19.31
N LYS A 3 9.96 -28.28 -20.42
CA LYS A 3 9.28 -26.98 -20.59
C LYS A 3 8.00 -26.84 -19.73
N LEU A 4 7.26 -27.93 -19.52
CA LEU A 4 6.05 -27.92 -18.70
C LEU A 4 6.38 -27.78 -17.22
N PHE A 5 7.46 -28.41 -16.76
CA PHE A 5 7.92 -28.33 -15.39
C PHE A 5 8.44 -26.93 -15.04
N LEU A 6 9.15 -26.29 -15.96
CA LEU A 6 9.63 -24.91 -15.80
C LEU A 6 8.45 -23.90 -15.75
N LEU A 7 7.42 -24.12 -16.57
CA LEU A 7 6.22 -23.26 -16.58
C LEU A 7 5.45 -23.35 -15.26
N LEU A 8 5.30 -24.57 -14.71
CA LEU A 8 4.66 -24.78 -13.40
C LEU A 8 5.47 -24.16 -12.27
N LEU A 9 6.80 -24.21 -12.32
CA LEU A 9 7.68 -23.57 -11.34
C LEU A 9 7.57 -22.03 -11.38
N LEU A 10 7.52 -21.44 -12.57
CA LEU A 10 7.36 -20.00 -12.75
C LEU A 10 5.98 -19.52 -12.28
N LEU A 11 4.94 -20.30 -12.50
CA LEU A 11 3.59 -20.01 -11.99
C LEU A 11 3.54 -20.07 -10.45
N SER A 12 4.25 -21.02 -9.83
CA SER A 12 4.30 -21.14 -8.37
C SER A 12 5.06 -19.98 -7.72
N ILE A 13 6.15 -19.50 -8.33
CA ILE A 13 6.90 -18.33 -7.85
C ILE A 13 6.09 -17.05 -8.00
N ALA A 14 5.37 -16.89 -9.11
CA ALA A 14 4.50 -15.73 -9.32
C ALA A 14 3.32 -15.70 -8.33
N SER A 15 2.72 -16.85 -8.00
CA SER A 15 1.65 -16.94 -7.00
C SER A 15 2.16 -16.64 -5.59
N LEU A 16 3.34 -17.12 -5.21
CA LEU A 16 3.94 -16.86 -3.91
C LEU A 16 4.22 -15.36 -3.69
N THR A 17 4.76 -14.67 -4.69
CA THR A 17 4.99 -13.22 -4.62
C THR A 17 3.67 -12.42 -4.58
N TYR A 18 2.64 -12.87 -5.28
CA TYR A 18 1.31 -12.26 -5.26
C TYR A 18 0.65 -12.38 -3.87
N GLU A 19 0.67 -13.56 -3.27
CA GLU A 19 0.11 -13.77 -1.92
C GLU A 19 0.81 -12.92 -0.86
N GLN A 20 2.14 -12.76 -0.93
CA GLN A 20 2.89 -11.90 -0.01
C GLN A 20 2.47 -10.43 -0.10
N THR A 21 2.11 -9.94 -1.29
CA THR A 21 1.66 -8.56 -1.51
C THR A 21 0.22 -8.29 -1.09
N LEU A 22 -0.50 -9.31 -0.61
CA LEU A 22 -1.84 -9.21 -0.02
C LEU A 22 -1.84 -9.53 1.48
N LYS A 23 -0.73 -9.99 2.06
CA LYS A 23 -0.64 -10.49 3.42
C LYS A 23 -0.80 -9.39 4.47
N ALA A 24 -1.48 -9.73 5.57
CA ALA A 24 -1.48 -8.92 6.79
C ALA A 24 -0.15 -9.03 7.54
N THR A 25 0.24 -7.94 8.21
CA THR A 25 1.40 -7.89 9.12
C THR A 25 1.03 -7.18 10.41
N LYS A 26 1.95 -7.08 11.37
CA LYS A 26 1.73 -6.41 12.66
C LYS A 26 1.13 -5.00 12.52
N TYR A 27 1.66 -4.19 11.61
CA TYR A 27 1.23 -2.81 11.41
C TYR A 27 0.31 -2.64 10.19
N CYS A 28 0.29 -3.62 9.28
CA CYS A 28 -0.60 -3.67 8.13
C CYS A 28 -1.74 -4.66 8.42
N GLN A 29 -2.70 -4.24 9.23
CA GLN A 29 -3.76 -5.10 9.77
C GLN A 29 -4.89 -5.30 8.77
N VAL A 30 -4.60 -5.96 7.66
CA VAL A 30 -5.55 -6.19 6.54
C VAL A 30 -6.85 -6.85 7.00
N ASN A 31 -6.75 -7.83 7.94
CA ASN A 31 -7.88 -8.62 8.40
C ASN A 31 -8.72 -7.93 9.49
N ASN A 32 -8.35 -6.74 9.92
CA ASN A 32 -9.12 -5.99 10.91
C ASN A 32 -10.45 -5.51 10.32
N GLU A 33 -11.55 -5.67 11.06
CA GLU A 33 -12.91 -5.33 10.63
C GLU A 33 -13.05 -3.88 10.15
N LYS A 34 -12.39 -2.92 10.81
CA LYS A 34 -12.45 -1.50 10.43
C LYS A 34 -11.76 -1.25 9.09
N ILE A 35 -10.64 -1.93 8.84
CA ILE A 35 -9.93 -1.88 7.55
C ILE A 35 -10.78 -2.52 6.45
N GLN A 36 -11.32 -3.72 6.69
CA GLN A 36 -12.19 -4.43 5.75
C GLN A 36 -13.45 -3.60 5.41
N LYS A 37 -14.12 -3.05 6.42
CA LYS A 37 -15.28 -2.20 6.24
C LYS A 37 -14.92 -0.97 5.40
N LYS A 38 -13.83 -0.27 5.73
CA LYS A 38 -13.40 0.92 5.00
C LYS A 38 -13.00 0.60 3.56
N ALA A 39 -12.29 -0.48 3.31
CA ALA A 39 -11.96 -0.91 1.95
C ALA A 39 -13.21 -1.19 1.12
N LYS A 40 -14.22 -1.84 1.71
CA LYS A 40 -15.52 -2.10 1.06
C LYS A 40 -16.26 -0.79 0.73
N GLU A 41 -16.29 0.18 1.65
CA GLU A 41 -16.89 1.51 1.42
C GLU A 41 -16.22 2.28 0.28
N LEU A 42 -14.90 2.11 0.12
CA LEU A 42 -14.11 2.80 -0.90
C LEU A 42 -14.11 2.11 -2.27
N LYS A 43 -14.68 0.91 -2.37
CA LYS A 43 -14.73 0.12 -3.61
C LYS A 43 -15.50 0.85 -4.70
N LYS A 44 -14.99 0.79 -5.93
CA LYS A 44 -15.59 1.32 -7.16
C LYS A 44 -15.78 0.21 -8.19
N SER A 45 -16.28 0.57 -9.37
CA SER A 45 -16.61 -0.37 -10.44
C SER A 45 -15.38 -1.10 -11.00
N THR A 46 -14.23 -0.46 -11.01
CA THR A 46 -12.97 -1.05 -11.49
C THR A 46 -11.89 -1.04 -10.41
N PRO A 47 -10.90 -1.97 -10.48
CA PRO A 47 -9.75 -1.95 -9.58
C PRO A 47 -8.97 -0.63 -9.61
N LEU A 48 -8.83 -0.02 -10.78
CA LEU A 48 -8.09 1.25 -10.92
C LEU A 48 -8.84 2.41 -10.27
N GLU A 49 -10.16 2.51 -10.44
CA GLU A 49 -10.97 3.52 -9.75
C GLU A 49 -10.99 3.30 -8.25
N THR A 50 -11.04 2.05 -7.81
CA THR A 50 -10.91 1.69 -6.39
C THR A 50 -9.57 2.15 -5.82
N ALA A 51 -8.46 1.89 -6.52
CA ALA A 51 -7.13 2.31 -6.09
C ALA A 51 -7.01 3.84 -5.98
N LYS A 52 -7.49 4.57 -6.99
CA LYS A 52 -7.52 6.04 -6.96
C LYS A 52 -8.37 6.58 -5.80
N HIS A 53 -9.51 5.96 -5.52
CA HIS A 53 -10.40 6.38 -4.45
C HIS A 53 -9.80 6.11 -3.06
N ILE A 54 -9.15 4.96 -2.86
CA ILE A 54 -8.40 4.64 -1.64
C ILE A 54 -7.27 5.66 -1.42
N PHE A 55 -6.48 5.94 -2.45
CA PHE A 55 -5.41 6.95 -2.39
C PHE A 55 -5.96 8.32 -1.98
N SER A 56 -6.99 8.79 -2.67
CA SER A 56 -7.63 10.09 -2.39
C SER A 56 -8.19 10.15 -0.97
N PHE A 57 -8.80 9.08 -0.48
CA PHE A 57 -9.30 9.01 0.89
C PHE A 57 -8.17 9.23 1.91
N VAL A 58 -7.06 8.51 1.80
CA VAL A 58 -5.93 8.67 2.73
C VAL A 58 -5.35 10.06 2.62
N GLN A 59 -5.11 10.56 1.41
CA GLN A 59 -4.55 11.89 1.17
C GLN A 59 -5.39 13.03 1.75
N VAL A 60 -6.72 12.91 1.67
CA VAL A 60 -7.64 13.99 2.09
C VAL A 60 -8.06 13.87 3.55
N LYS A 61 -8.26 12.65 4.05
CA LYS A 61 -8.85 12.40 5.38
C LYS A 61 -7.83 12.16 6.48
N ILE A 62 -6.58 11.81 6.14
CA ILE A 62 -5.53 11.56 7.12
C ILE A 62 -4.56 12.74 7.16
N LYS A 63 -4.49 13.42 8.30
CA LYS A 63 -3.56 14.53 8.51
C LYS A 63 -2.14 14.01 8.72
N TYR A 64 -1.15 14.72 8.16
CA TYR A 64 0.24 14.42 8.46
C TYR A 64 0.56 14.80 9.92
N ASP A 65 1.18 13.87 10.64
CA ASP A 65 1.62 14.05 12.04
C ASP A 65 3.12 13.73 12.12
N ARG A 66 3.93 14.63 12.66
CA ARG A 66 5.40 14.55 12.62
C ARG A 66 5.93 13.82 13.85
N TYR A 67 6.50 12.65 13.65
CA TYR A 67 7.25 11.85 14.62
C TYR A 67 8.15 10.86 13.87
N ALA A 68 9.09 10.22 14.59
CA ALA A 68 9.94 9.17 14.01
C ALA A 68 9.27 7.80 14.07
N ASN A 69 9.59 6.93 13.12
CA ASN A 69 9.18 5.53 13.02
C ASN A 69 7.65 5.31 12.97
N THR A 70 7.22 4.07 12.89
CA THR A 70 5.81 3.68 13.03
C THR A 70 5.35 3.86 14.47
N LYS A 71 4.21 4.53 14.65
CA LYS A 71 3.59 4.75 15.97
C LYS A 71 2.19 4.14 16.08
N ARG A 72 1.46 4.07 14.98
CA ARG A 72 0.03 3.72 14.97
C ARG A 72 -0.28 2.43 14.21
N GLY A 73 0.37 2.20 13.07
CA GLY A 73 -0.06 1.18 12.11
C GLY A 73 -1.38 1.56 11.42
N ALA A 74 -1.91 0.67 10.59
CA ALA A 74 -3.06 0.96 9.73
C ALA A 74 -4.34 1.29 10.51
N VAL A 75 -4.72 0.45 11.47
CA VAL A 75 -5.98 0.60 12.22
C VAL A 75 -6.01 1.91 13.01
N LYS A 76 -4.97 2.15 13.80
CA LYS A 76 -4.90 3.35 14.64
C LYS A 76 -4.78 4.64 13.81
N THR A 77 -4.11 4.58 12.66
CA THR A 77 -4.05 5.71 11.72
C THR A 77 -5.43 6.04 11.14
N LEU A 78 -6.22 5.01 10.83
CA LEU A 78 -7.60 5.18 10.37
C LEU A 78 -8.49 5.81 11.45
N GLU A 79 -8.37 5.35 12.68
CA GLU A 79 -9.14 5.83 13.84
C GLU A 79 -8.79 7.28 14.20
N ASP A 80 -7.51 7.56 14.38
CA ASP A 80 -7.00 8.87 14.80
C ASP A 80 -7.03 9.91 13.66
N LYS A 81 -7.23 9.46 12.41
CA LYS A 81 -7.20 10.29 11.19
C LYS A 81 -5.92 11.11 11.03
N LYS A 82 -4.81 10.58 11.51
CA LYS A 82 -3.48 11.18 11.42
C LYS A 82 -2.37 10.15 11.47
N GLY A 83 -1.25 10.44 10.84
CA GLY A 83 -0.05 9.61 10.83
C GLY A 83 1.09 10.23 10.06
N ASN A 84 2.32 9.79 10.34
CA ASN A 84 3.49 10.16 9.55
C ASN A 84 3.52 9.37 8.22
N CYS A 85 4.61 9.48 7.46
CA CYS A 85 4.75 8.78 6.18
C CYS A 85 4.64 7.24 6.34
N ALA A 86 5.26 6.67 7.37
CA ALA A 86 5.21 5.23 7.63
C ALA A 86 3.79 4.76 7.99
N ASP A 87 3.11 5.46 8.91
CA ASP A 87 1.75 5.11 9.34
C ASP A 87 0.71 5.33 8.24
N GLN A 88 0.84 6.38 7.43
CA GLN A 88 0.00 6.56 6.24
C GLN A 88 0.26 5.49 5.18
N ALA A 89 1.51 5.04 5.00
CA ALA A 89 1.83 3.92 4.13
C ALA A 89 1.21 2.61 4.65
N HIS A 90 1.26 2.33 5.96
CA HIS A 90 0.57 1.18 6.56
C HIS A 90 -0.92 1.18 6.25
N LEU A 91 -1.60 2.30 6.44
CA LEU A 91 -3.03 2.41 6.15
C LEU A 91 -3.32 2.20 4.67
N LEU A 92 -2.53 2.81 3.79
CA LEU A 92 -2.73 2.73 2.35
C LEU A 92 -2.51 1.30 1.84
N VAL A 93 -1.42 0.63 2.27
CA VAL A 93 -1.15 -0.78 1.94
C VAL A 93 -2.26 -1.68 2.48
N ALA A 94 -2.71 -1.48 3.71
CA ALA A 94 -3.77 -2.29 4.30
C ALA A 94 -5.10 -2.17 3.55
N LEU A 95 -5.49 -0.96 3.16
CA LEU A 95 -6.72 -0.72 2.39
C LEU A 95 -6.62 -1.30 0.98
N PHE A 96 -5.48 -1.17 0.29
CA PHE A 96 -5.27 -1.80 -1.01
C PHE A 96 -5.39 -3.32 -0.91
N ARG A 97 -4.67 -3.94 0.03
CA ARG A 97 -4.71 -5.40 0.23
C ARG A 97 -6.09 -5.90 0.61
N ALA A 98 -6.80 -5.19 1.47
CA ALA A 98 -8.20 -5.52 1.83
C ALA A 98 -9.17 -5.40 0.66
N ALA A 99 -8.87 -4.54 -0.31
CA ALA A 99 -9.62 -4.43 -1.57
C ALA A 99 -9.19 -5.44 -2.65
N GLY A 100 -8.25 -6.36 -2.34
CA GLY A 100 -7.70 -7.33 -3.28
C GLY A 100 -6.69 -6.73 -4.28
N ILE A 101 -6.13 -5.55 -3.98
CA ILE A 101 -5.15 -4.87 -4.81
C ILE A 101 -3.76 -5.12 -4.22
N PRO A 102 -2.84 -5.81 -4.93
CA PRO A 102 -1.47 -6.04 -4.47
C PRO A 102 -0.78 -4.71 -4.19
N ALA A 103 -0.14 -4.61 -3.03
CA ALA A 103 0.55 -3.39 -2.64
C ALA A 103 1.77 -3.69 -1.75
N ARG A 104 2.77 -2.82 -1.85
CA ARG A 104 4.02 -2.90 -1.10
C ARG A 104 4.47 -1.52 -0.65
N TYR A 105 5.40 -1.50 0.29
CA TYR A 105 6.06 -0.29 0.76
C TYR A 105 7.22 0.07 -0.15
N VAL A 106 7.47 1.36 -0.30
CA VAL A 106 8.67 1.91 -0.91
C VAL A 106 9.42 2.71 0.15
N HIS A 107 10.66 2.35 0.40
CA HIS A 107 11.57 3.12 1.24
C HIS A 107 12.44 4.02 0.38
N GLY A 108 12.36 5.29 0.60
CA GLY A 108 13.22 6.29 0.01
C GLY A 108 14.04 7.05 1.04
N THR A 109 14.82 8.02 0.62
CA THR A 109 15.62 8.85 1.53
C THR A 109 14.70 9.57 2.51
N ASN A 110 14.77 9.19 3.80
CA ASN A 110 13.97 9.75 4.90
C ASN A 110 12.46 9.78 4.64
N HIS A 111 11.94 8.80 3.89
CA HIS A 111 10.53 8.79 3.52
C HIS A 111 10.03 7.38 3.16
N TYR A 112 8.76 7.12 3.49
CA TYR A 112 8.03 5.94 3.06
C TYR A 112 6.80 6.32 2.26
N TRP A 113 6.51 5.55 1.22
CA TRP A 113 5.25 5.61 0.48
C TRP A 113 4.83 4.22 0.02
N THR A 114 3.83 4.12 -0.80
CA THR A 114 3.24 2.86 -1.22
C THR A 114 3.33 2.72 -2.74
N GLN A 115 3.45 1.49 -3.20
CA GLN A 115 3.27 1.13 -4.59
C GLN A 115 2.19 0.05 -4.69
N CYS A 116 1.17 0.25 -5.52
CA CYS A 116 0.14 -0.75 -5.79
C CYS A 116 0.20 -1.24 -7.24
N GLN A 117 -0.31 -2.45 -7.47
CA GLN A 117 -0.37 -3.05 -8.80
C GLN A 117 -1.81 -3.23 -9.25
N VAL A 118 -2.14 -2.67 -10.41
CA VAL A 118 -3.45 -2.81 -11.04
C VAL A 118 -3.25 -3.16 -12.51
N ASN A 119 -3.89 -4.24 -12.96
CA ASN A 119 -3.80 -4.72 -14.34
C ASN A 119 -2.34 -4.88 -14.83
N GLY A 120 -1.46 -5.42 -13.96
CA GLY A 120 -0.05 -5.64 -14.24
C GLY A 120 0.83 -4.38 -14.19
N LYS A 121 0.26 -3.18 -14.01
CA LYS A 121 0.99 -1.92 -13.94
C LYS A 121 1.17 -1.48 -12.48
N LEU A 122 2.38 -0.99 -12.17
CA LEU A 122 2.72 -0.42 -10.86
C LEU A 122 2.43 1.09 -10.82
N TYR A 123 1.85 1.54 -9.71
CA TYR A 123 1.49 2.93 -9.45
C TYR A 123 2.07 3.38 -8.12
N ASP A 124 2.89 4.41 -8.13
CA ASP A 124 3.37 5.06 -6.90
C ASP A 124 2.23 5.85 -6.24
N CYS A 125 2.12 5.73 -4.93
CA CYS A 125 1.05 6.31 -4.14
C CYS A 125 1.63 6.92 -2.85
N ASP A 126 1.85 8.23 -2.86
CA ASP A 126 2.31 8.98 -1.69
C ASP A 126 1.23 9.97 -1.25
N PRO A 127 0.45 9.66 -0.20
CA PRO A 127 -0.66 10.49 0.24
C PRO A 127 -0.24 11.64 1.16
N THR A 128 1.04 11.73 1.55
CA THR A 128 1.52 12.66 2.58
C THR A 128 1.44 14.13 2.20
N ASN A 129 1.33 14.43 0.91
CA ASN A 129 1.21 15.78 0.39
C ASN A 129 0.08 15.86 -0.65
N ARG A 130 -0.78 16.87 -0.55
CA ARG A 130 -1.90 17.08 -1.47
C ARG A 130 -1.48 17.43 -2.92
N LYS A 131 -0.23 17.82 -3.13
CA LYS A 131 0.34 18.04 -4.46
C LYS A 131 0.72 16.76 -5.19
N HIS A 132 0.83 15.63 -4.46
CA HIS A 132 1.10 14.34 -5.07
C HIS A 132 -0.14 13.79 -5.78
N SER A 133 0.07 13.16 -6.93
CA SER A 133 -0.99 12.54 -7.71
C SER A 133 -0.81 11.02 -7.72
N PHE A 134 -1.92 10.29 -7.77
CA PHE A 134 -1.91 8.85 -7.92
C PHE A 134 -1.10 8.42 -9.15
N GLY A 135 -0.20 7.48 -8.96
CA GLY A 135 0.62 6.89 -10.01
C GLY A 135 1.79 7.73 -10.48
N LYS A 136 1.96 8.92 -9.95
CA LYS A 136 3.12 9.76 -10.28
C LYS A 136 4.20 9.60 -9.23
N ARG A 137 5.43 9.42 -9.70
CA ARG A 137 6.62 9.39 -8.85
C ARG A 137 6.70 10.66 -8.02
N HIS A 138 7.18 10.52 -6.79
CA HIS A 138 7.34 11.62 -5.84
C HIS A 138 8.07 12.82 -6.47
N PRO A 139 7.49 14.03 -6.47
CA PRO A 139 8.06 15.18 -7.17
C PRO A 139 9.41 15.65 -6.58
N ASP A 140 9.70 15.31 -5.32
CA ASP A 140 10.93 15.74 -4.65
C ASP A 140 12.18 14.92 -5.03
N GLY A 141 12.09 14.08 -6.06
CA GLY A 141 13.23 13.33 -6.59
C GLY A 141 13.87 12.36 -5.58
N LYS A 142 13.16 11.98 -4.52
CA LYS A 142 13.67 11.08 -3.49
C LYS A 142 14.13 9.77 -4.11
N LYS A 143 15.38 9.40 -3.79
CA LYS A 143 15.95 8.14 -4.25
C LYS A 143 15.22 6.97 -3.60
N VAL A 144 14.79 5.99 -4.41
CA VAL A 144 14.30 4.71 -3.90
C VAL A 144 15.50 3.90 -3.38
N LEU A 145 15.41 3.45 -2.14
CA LEU A 145 16.40 2.61 -1.48
C LEU A 145 15.99 1.13 -1.52
N SER A 146 14.72 0.83 -1.27
CA SER A 146 14.19 -0.54 -1.34
C SER A 146 12.69 -0.59 -1.54
N HIS A 147 12.21 -1.79 -1.93
CA HIS A 147 10.79 -2.15 -1.93
C HIS A 147 10.58 -3.28 -0.93
N MET A 148 9.53 -3.21 -0.12
CA MET A 148 9.30 -4.15 0.98
C MET A 148 7.83 -4.57 1.04
N ASN A 149 7.59 -5.84 1.38
CA ASN A 149 6.22 -6.33 1.64
C ASN A 149 5.77 -6.10 3.08
N GLU A 150 6.71 -5.84 3.98
CA GLU A 150 6.49 -5.55 5.38
C GLU A 150 7.34 -4.35 5.82
N LEU A 151 6.79 -3.53 6.70
CA LEU A 151 7.48 -2.47 7.40
C LEU A 151 7.22 -2.65 8.89
N SER A 152 8.27 -2.90 9.67
CA SER A 152 8.19 -3.39 11.06
C SER A 152 8.63 -2.41 12.14
N TYR A 153 8.88 -1.14 11.80
CA TYR A 153 9.33 -0.11 12.76
C TYR A 153 8.68 1.24 12.54
#